data_ecc06ba5128da1ba0ddb43205b8c0d24
#
_entry.id   ecc06ba5128da1ba0ddb43205b8c0d24
#
_cell.length_a   1.000
_cell.length_b   1.000
_cell.length_c   1.000
_cell.angle_alpha   90.00
_cell.angle_beta   90.00
_cell.angle_gamma   90.00
#
_symmetry.space_group_name_H-M   'P 1'
#
loop_
_entity.id
_entity.type
_entity.pdbx_description
1 polymer ?
#
loop_
_entity_poly.entity_id
_entity_poly.type
_entity_poly.pdbx_seq_one_letter_code
_entity_poly.pdbx_strand_id
1 'polypeptide(L)'
;MRSKKKYTAAIIGTGRIGFTLGFDKKREQPASHTAALRGNHRIRIIAGCDTDAEKLAAWKRYCRGAAAYHTASYLFAACSSDIVVVAVNESAHLEVALAAIRSKPKLLILEKPVALCMKDGLAIADEAKKCGVPVLVNHERRFADDYAAAKSYIKKIGAIQRVRAELCSGLRVYGKKYEASGEYSLFHDGTHLVDIVQYLLSDNSNSAETEKRRSVLYNMSITGIHRDESDPSIVQNLSAHFASDVCPDITLTMSGRSRFFSFGVDILGTEGAVAIGNGYAKFYRREKSKLYTGFYSLAEDKKVSAPKKTRCFSNMVKSCVDFLDGIAPLKSTLEDGLQTLDILERIRAELGA
;
A
#
# COMPACT_ATOMS: atom_id res chain seq x y z
N MET A 1 -23.66 3.35 -29.10
CA MET A 1 -22.80 3.26 -27.89
C MET A 1 -21.70 4.31 -28.00
N ARG A 2 -21.61 5.29 -27.08
CA ARG A 2 -20.46 6.22 -27.05
C ARG A 2 -19.21 5.41 -26.78
N SER A 3 -18.19 5.56 -27.62
CA SER A 3 -16.86 4.93 -27.40
C SER A 3 -16.35 5.35 -26.02
N LYS A 4 -16.00 4.37 -25.16
CA LYS A 4 -15.45 4.67 -23.82
C LYS A 4 -14.13 5.43 -23.97
N LYS A 5 -13.96 6.52 -23.21
CA LYS A 5 -12.78 7.38 -23.23
C LYS A 5 -11.52 6.57 -22.96
N LYS A 6 -10.48 6.77 -23.76
CA LYS A 6 -9.13 6.19 -23.55
C LYS A 6 -8.24 7.21 -22.85
N TYR A 7 -7.30 6.70 -22.05
CA TYR A 7 -6.34 7.50 -21.29
C TYR A 7 -4.91 7.16 -21.72
N THR A 8 -4.05 8.14 -21.65
CA THR A 8 -2.61 7.97 -21.88
C THR A 8 -1.87 7.85 -20.55
N ALA A 9 -0.79 7.06 -20.50
CA ALA A 9 0.02 6.89 -19.31
C ALA A 9 1.51 7.02 -19.61
N ALA A 10 2.25 7.64 -18.68
CA ALA A 10 3.70 7.66 -18.63
C ALA A 10 4.19 7.00 -17.34
N ILE A 11 5.35 6.31 -17.38
CA ILE A 11 5.93 5.59 -16.24
C ILE A 11 7.33 6.12 -16.00
N ILE A 12 7.61 6.55 -14.77
CA ILE A 12 8.93 6.99 -14.32
C ILE A 12 9.43 5.98 -13.30
N GLY A 13 10.55 5.34 -13.61
CA GLY A 13 11.05 4.15 -12.93
C GLY A 13 10.59 2.86 -13.62
N THR A 14 11.47 2.29 -14.46
CA THR A 14 11.24 1.03 -15.17
C THR A 14 11.96 -0.16 -14.51
N GLY A 15 12.22 -0.02 -13.19
CA GLY A 15 12.81 -1.05 -12.34
C GLY A 15 11.83 -2.18 -11.98
N ARG A 16 11.98 -2.72 -10.77
CA ARG A 16 11.22 -3.90 -10.32
C ARG A 16 9.72 -3.69 -10.40
N ILE A 17 9.18 -2.80 -9.58
CA ILE A 17 7.73 -2.57 -9.46
C ILE A 17 7.16 -1.86 -10.71
N GLY A 18 7.96 -1.01 -11.36
CA GLY A 18 7.57 -0.36 -12.61
C GLY A 18 7.42 -1.35 -13.76
N PHE A 19 8.29 -2.38 -13.83
CA PHE A 19 8.34 -3.27 -15.00
C PHE A 19 8.65 -4.74 -14.70
N THR A 20 9.83 -5.06 -14.10
CA THR A 20 10.38 -6.44 -14.20
C THR A 20 9.65 -7.46 -13.33
N LEU A 21 8.95 -7.07 -12.25
CA LEU A 21 8.09 -7.97 -11.50
C LEU A 21 6.91 -8.52 -12.33
N GLY A 22 6.57 -7.88 -13.45
CA GLY A 22 5.61 -8.40 -14.43
C GLY A 22 6.04 -9.72 -15.09
N PHE A 23 7.30 -10.16 -14.92
CA PHE A 23 7.82 -11.43 -15.43
C PHE A 23 8.09 -12.48 -14.36
N ASP A 24 7.90 -12.13 -13.08
CA ASP A 24 8.07 -13.08 -11.98
C ASP A 24 6.90 -14.09 -11.97
N LYS A 25 7.19 -15.32 -12.41
CA LYS A 25 6.20 -16.41 -12.48
C LYS A 25 5.66 -16.87 -11.12
N LYS A 26 6.35 -16.54 -10.03
CA LYS A 26 5.91 -16.88 -8.67
C LYS A 26 4.89 -15.88 -8.11
N ARG A 27 4.74 -14.71 -8.76
CA ARG A 27 3.79 -13.68 -8.37
C ARG A 27 2.50 -13.80 -9.16
N GLU A 28 1.40 -13.45 -8.51
CA GLU A 28 0.13 -13.23 -9.22
C GLU A 28 0.29 -12.07 -10.20
N GLN A 29 -0.05 -12.30 -11.46
CA GLN A 29 0.07 -11.29 -12.51
C GLN A 29 -1.25 -10.56 -12.77
N PRO A 30 -1.18 -9.26 -13.13
CA PRO A 30 0.02 -8.43 -13.29
C PRO A 30 0.63 -8.03 -11.94
N ALA A 31 1.97 -8.02 -11.84
CA ALA A 31 2.70 -7.63 -10.64
C ALA A 31 3.60 -6.40 -10.85
N SER A 32 3.35 -5.62 -11.89
CA SER A 32 4.06 -4.37 -12.16
C SER A 32 3.12 -3.34 -12.80
N HIS A 33 3.46 -2.06 -12.65
CA HIS A 33 2.69 -0.97 -13.27
C HIS A 33 2.59 -1.12 -14.79
N THR A 34 3.70 -1.41 -15.46
CA THR A 34 3.70 -1.60 -16.92
C THR A 34 2.75 -2.71 -17.34
N ALA A 35 2.79 -3.87 -16.68
CA ALA A 35 1.94 -5.00 -17.02
C ALA A 35 0.46 -4.70 -16.75
N ALA A 36 0.16 -4.05 -15.62
CA ALA A 36 -1.20 -3.70 -15.22
C ALA A 36 -1.83 -2.67 -16.17
N LEU A 37 -1.11 -1.61 -16.49
CA LEU A 37 -1.59 -0.57 -17.43
C LEU A 37 -1.81 -1.13 -18.82
N ARG A 38 -0.90 -1.96 -19.34
CA ARG A 38 -1.06 -2.64 -20.63
C ARG A 38 -2.25 -3.62 -20.66
N GLY A 39 -2.53 -4.24 -19.52
CA GLY A 39 -3.68 -5.16 -19.38
C GLY A 39 -5.03 -4.46 -19.45
N ASN A 40 -5.10 -3.13 -19.35
CA ASN A 40 -6.35 -2.38 -19.44
C ASN A 40 -6.50 -1.72 -20.82
N HIS A 41 -7.49 -2.17 -21.58
CA HIS A 41 -7.77 -1.68 -22.95
C HIS A 41 -8.12 -0.18 -23.03
N ARG A 42 -8.43 0.45 -21.90
CA ARG A 42 -8.72 1.89 -21.78
C ARG A 42 -7.45 2.74 -21.64
N ILE A 43 -6.30 2.12 -21.40
CA ILE A 43 -5.04 2.83 -21.15
C ILE A 43 -4.02 2.51 -22.25
N ARG A 44 -3.36 3.55 -22.75
CA ARG A 44 -2.23 3.44 -23.67
C ARG A 44 -0.99 4.04 -23.02
N ILE A 45 0.04 3.23 -22.80
CA ILE A 45 1.34 3.72 -22.36
C ILE A 45 2.01 4.43 -23.54
N ILE A 46 2.38 5.70 -23.34
CA ILE A 46 2.98 6.55 -24.39
C ILE A 46 4.44 6.88 -24.13
N ALA A 47 4.89 6.82 -22.86
CA ALA A 47 6.26 7.14 -22.48
C ALA A 47 6.72 6.34 -21.27
N GLY A 48 8.03 6.12 -21.17
CA GLY A 48 8.71 5.61 -19.98
C GLY A 48 10.04 6.34 -19.77
N CYS A 49 10.46 6.40 -18.50
CA CYS A 49 11.69 7.04 -18.08
C CYS A 49 12.43 6.21 -17.06
N ASP A 50 13.73 6.07 -17.21
CA ASP A 50 14.65 5.54 -16.20
C ASP A 50 16.04 6.12 -16.43
N THR A 51 16.75 6.42 -15.35
CA THR A 51 18.16 6.88 -15.42
C THR A 51 19.11 5.74 -15.77
N ASP A 52 18.70 4.50 -15.51
CA ASP A 52 19.42 3.29 -15.89
C ASP A 52 19.10 2.92 -17.35
N ALA A 53 20.10 3.06 -18.21
CA ALA A 53 19.96 2.83 -19.64
C ALA A 53 19.57 1.39 -20.00
N GLU A 54 20.03 0.38 -19.25
CA GLU A 54 19.73 -1.02 -19.50
C GLU A 54 18.27 -1.35 -19.14
N LYS A 55 17.79 -0.86 -17.99
CA LYS A 55 16.39 -1.01 -17.57
C LYS A 55 15.47 -0.34 -18.59
N LEU A 56 15.80 0.90 -18.98
CA LEU A 56 15.02 1.64 -19.95
C LEU A 56 14.99 0.95 -21.31
N ALA A 57 16.12 0.45 -21.79
CA ALA A 57 16.19 -0.30 -23.05
C ALA A 57 15.39 -1.61 -23.01
N ALA A 58 15.43 -2.35 -21.89
CA ALA A 58 14.62 -3.54 -21.68
C ALA A 58 13.11 -3.21 -21.71
N TRP A 59 12.70 -2.18 -20.99
CA TRP A 59 11.33 -1.70 -20.97
C TRP A 59 10.88 -1.24 -22.38
N LYS A 60 11.70 -0.47 -23.10
CA LYS A 60 11.39 0.00 -24.46
C LYS A 60 11.16 -1.13 -25.44
N ARG A 61 11.96 -2.21 -25.37
CA ARG A 61 11.75 -3.42 -26.20
C ARG A 61 10.37 -4.04 -25.95
N TYR A 62 9.87 -3.98 -24.70
CA TYR A 62 8.55 -4.49 -24.35
C TYR A 62 7.42 -3.51 -24.71
N CYS A 63 7.64 -2.21 -24.55
CA CYS A 63 6.69 -1.13 -24.86
C CYS A 63 7.06 -0.42 -26.17
N ARG A 64 7.13 -1.15 -27.29
CA ARG A 64 7.67 -0.67 -28.59
C ARG A 64 7.04 0.62 -29.10
N GLY A 65 5.75 0.85 -28.84
CA GLY A 65 5.02 2.04 -29.28
C GLY A 65 5.16 3.26 -28.36
N ALA A 66 5.85 3.16 -27.22
CA ALA A 66 6.04 4.24 -26.27
C ALA A 66 7.42 4.92 -26.49
N ALA A 67 7.52 6.23 -26.21
CA ALA A 67 8.80 6.95 -26.17
C ALA A 67 9.61 6.56 -24.92
N ALA A 68 10.93 6.70 -24.97
CA ALA A 68 11.84 6.39 -23.86
C ALA A 68 12.73 7.61 -23.56
N TYR A 69 12.86 7.95 -22.29
CA TYR A 69 13.58 9.14 -21.81
C TYR A 69 14.51 8.78 -20.66
N HIS A 70 15.71 9.36 -20.60
CA HIS A 70 16.66 9.13 -19.52
C HIS A 70 16.42 9.98 -18.28
N THR A 71 15.64 11.06 -18.40
CA THR A 71 15.27 11.91 -17.26
C THR A 71 13.79 12.26 -17.29
N ALA A 72 13.21 12.46 -16.11
CA ALA A 72 11.82 12.88 -15.96
C ALA A 72 11.56 14.26 -16.59
N SER A 73 12.54 15.16 -16.52
CA SER A 73 12.44 16.50 -17.11
C SER A 73 12.29 16.45 -18.63
N TYR A 74 13.07 15.63 -19.33
CA TYR A 74 12.90 15.42 -20.77
C TYR A 74 11.56 14.77 -21.12
N LEU A 75 11.11 13.82 -20.32
CA LEU A 75 9.80 13.19 -20.52
C LEU A 75 8.68 14.24 -20.42
N PHE A 76 8.68 15.07 -19.37
CA PHE A 76 7.63 16.08 -19.17
C PHE A 76 7.68 17.23 -20.16
N ALA A 77 8.87 17.58 -20.67
CA ALA A 77 9.01 18.57 -21.74
C ALA A 77 8.49 18.04 -23.09
N ALA A 78 8.61 16.73 -23.33
CA ALA A 78 8.30 16.15 -24.64
C ALA A 78 6.86 15.61 -24.75
N CYS A 79 6.21 15.23 -23.65
CA CYS A 79 4.89 14.65 -23.70
C CYS A 79 4.03 14.95 -22.48
N SER A 80 2.72 15.13 -22.71
CA SER A 80 1.70 15.20 -21.70
C SER A 80 0.94 13.87 -21.66
N SER A 81 0.65 13.36 -20.46
CA SER A 81 -0.12 12.14 -20.25
C SER A 81 -1.22 12.35 -19.23
N ASP A 82 -2.33 11.61 -19.38
CA ASP A 82 -3.45 11.67 -18.42
C ASP A 82 -3.06 11.08 -17.07
N ILE A 83 -2.25 10.02 -17.08
CA ILE A 83 -1.78 9.30 -15.89
C ILE A 83 -0.25 9.34 -15.90
N VAL A 84 0.34 9.74 -14.77
CA VAL A 84 1.77 9.59 -14.53
C VAL A 84 1.96 8.59 -13.40
N VAL A 85 2.85 7.61 -13.58
CA VAL A 85 3.28 6.69 -12.54
C VAL A 85 4.68 7.03 -12.10
N VAL A 86 4.88 7.25 -10.80
CA VAL A 86 6.18 7.41 -10.16
C VAL A 86 6.50 6.15 -9.38
N ALA A 87 7.43 5.35 -9.92
CA ALA A 87 7.85 4.04 -9.41
C ALA A 87 9.39 3.96 -9.29
N VAL A 88 9.99 5.06 -8.84
CA VAL A 88 11.42 5.20 -8.56
C VAL A 88 11.76 4.73 -7.15
N ASN A 89 13.04 4.79 -6.77
CA ASN A 89 13.44 4.54 -5.39
C ASN A 89 12.88 5.63 -4.46
N GLU A 90 12.58 5.27 -3.21
CA GLU A 90 11.92 6.12 -2.21
C GLU A 90 12.67 7.45 -1.98
N SER A 91 14.00 7.43 -2.05
CA SER A 91 14.83 8.65 -1.91
C SER A 91 14.62 9.68 -3.02
N ALA A 92 14.11 9.26 -4.19
CA ALA A 92 13.83 10.14 -5.31
C ALA A 92 12.34 10.55 -5.38
N HIS A 93 11.49 10.08 -4.47
CA HIS A 93 10.05 10.34 -4.53
C HIS A 93 9.74 11.83 -4.51
N LEU A 94 10.35 12.62 -3.60
CA LEU A 94 10.08 14.05 -3.50
C LEU A 94 10.33 14.77 -4.83
N GLU A 95 11.53 14.66 -5.37
CA GLU A 95 11.92 15.37 -6.60
C GLU A 95 11.03 14.97 -7.78
N VAL A 96 10.88 13.65 -7.99
CA VAL A 96 10.16 13.14 -9.15
C VAL A 96 8.65 13.36 -9.03
N ALA A 97 8.07 13.24 -7.82
CA ALA A 97 6.66 13.52 -7.60
C ALA A 97 6.32 15.00 -7.81
N LEU A 98 7.16 15.93 -7.32
CA LEU A 98 6.96 17.36 -7.57
C LEU A 98 7.01 17.69 -9.06
N ALA A 99 7.97 17.13 -9.80
CA ALA A 99 8.07 17.31 -11.25
C ALA A 99 6.84 16.72 -11.98
N ALA A 100 6.39 15.56 -11.57
CA ALA A 100 5.19 14.90 -12.11
C ALA A 100 3.92 15.73 -11.84
N ILE A 101 3.74 16.26 -10.63
CA ILE A 101 2.60 17.11 -10.27
C ILE A 101 2.58 18.39 -11.11
N ARG A 102 3.74 19.03 -11.30
CA ARG A 102 3.87 20.25 -12.11
C ARG A 102 3.57 20.04 -13.59
N SER A 103 3.70 18.81 -14.10
CA SER A 103 3.25 18.47 -15.46
C SER A 103 1.72 18.35 -15.59
N LYS A 104 0.99 18.48 -14.47
CA LYS A 104 -0.48 18.52 -14.37
C LYS A 104 -1.19 17.32 -15.02
N PRO A 105 -0.84 16.07 -14.70
CA PRO A 105 -1.62 14.92 -15.13
C PRO A 105 -3.00 14.95 -14.50
N LYS A 106 -3.96 14.22 -15.07
CA LYS A 106 -5.28 14.03 -14.46
C LYS A 106 -5.24 13.13 -13.22
N LEU A 107 -4.21 12.29 -13.11
CA LEU A 107 -3.94 11.42 -11.97
C LEU A 107 -2.45 11.11 -11.88
N LEU A 108 -1.88 11.30 -10.69
CA LEU A 108 -0.57 10.77 -10.34
C LEU A 108 -0.75 9.46 -9.55
N ILE A 109 -0.06 8.40 -9.94
CA ILE A 109 0.11 7.18 -9.17
C ILE A 109 1.52 7.24 -8.58
N LEU A 110 1.62 7.31 -7.26
CA LEU A 110 2.88 7.36 -6.52
C LEU A 110 3.09 6.03 -5.77
N GLU A 111 4.27 5.44 -5.89
CA GLU A 111 4.64 4.29 -5.06
C GLU A 111 4.77 4.67 -3.58
N LYS A 112 4.57 3.66 -2.76
CA LYS A 112 4.75 3.74 -1.30
C LYS A 112 6.23 3.56 -0.92
N PRO A 113 6.68 4.11 0.24
CA PRO A 113 6.02 5.16 1.03
C PRO A 113 5.93 6.46 0.26
N VAL A 114 5.05 7.37 0.64
CA VAL A 114 4.92 8.68 -0.02
C VAL A 114 6.26 9.41 -0.08
N ALA A 115 6.97 9.40 1.04
CA ALA A 115 8.31 9.97 1.22
C ALA A 115 9.00 9.27 2.40
N LEU A 116 10.26 9.61 2.68
CA LEU A 116 11.01 9.10 3.82
C LEU A 116 10.88 9.97 5.08
N CYS A 117 10.17 11.10 4.99
CA CYS A 117 9.83 11.96 6.13
C CYS A 117 8.55 12.77 5.86
N MET A 118 7.88 13.19 6.94
CA MET A 118 6.64 13.99 6.86
C MET A 118 6.85 15.33 6.17
N LYS A 119 8.00 15.98 6.37
CA LYS A 119 8.33 17.24 5.69
C LYS A 119 8.22 17.11 4.17
N ASP A 120 8.79 16.05 3.62
CA ASP A 120 8.78 15.79 2.18
C ASP A 120 7.39 15.35 1.71
N GLY A 121 6.72 14.53 2.50
CA GLY A 121 5.34 14.13 2.24
C GLY A 121 4.37 15.31 2.18
N LEU A 122 4.49 16.25 3.12
CA LEU A 122 3.70 17.49 3.14
C LEU A 122 4.03 18.40 1.95
N ALA A 123 5.30 18.51 1.54
CA ALA A 123 5.68 19.26 0.34
C ALA A 123 5.03 18.69 -0.93
N ILE A 124 4.93 17.35 -1.04
CA ILE A 124 4.21 16.70 -2.15
C ILE A 124 2.71 17.04 -2.08
N ALA A 125 2.11 17.02 -0.88
CA ALA A 125 0.70 17.31 -0.71
C ALA A 125 0.35 18.78 -1.05
N ASP A 126 1.17 19.72 -0.61
CA ASP A 126 0.98 21.14 -0.89
C ASP A 126 1.07 21.44 -2.40
N GLU A 127 2.05 20.84 -3.08
CA GLU A 127 2.18 21.01 -4.53
C GLU A 127 1.03 20.34 -5.29
N ALA A 128 0.58 19.15 -4.84
CA ALA A 128 -0.57 18.46 -5.42
C ALA A 128 -1.85 19.29 -5.28
N LYS A 129 -2.08 19.88 -4.11
CA LYS A 129 -3.20 20.77 -3.83
C LYS A 129 -3.12 22.04 -4.69
N LYS A 130 -1.96 22.69 -4.76
CA LYS A 130 -1.71 23.90 -5.54
C LYS A 130 -1.96 23.67 -7.03
N CYS A 131 -1.53 22.53 -7.57
CA CYS A 131 -1.70 22.21 -8.98
C CYS A 131 -3.05 21.55 -9.30
N GLY A 132 -3.86 21.20 -8.29
CA GLY A 132 -5.13 20.49 -8.46
C GLY A 132 -4.96 19.06 -9.00
N VAL A 133 -3.84 18.40 -8.70
CA VAL A 133 -3.52 17.06 -9.19
C VAL A 133 -3.89 16.02 -8.14
N PRO A 134 -4.85 15.13 -8.41
CA PRO A 134 -5.16 14.02 -7.53
C PRO A 134 -4.01 13.01 -7.52
N VAL A 135 -3.69 12.47 -6.33
CA VAL A 135 -2.63 11.50 -6.13
C VAL A 135 -3.19 10.22 -5.52
N LEU A 136 -2.95 9.10 -6.19
CA LEU A 136 -3.15 7.76 -5.67
C LEU A 136 -1.81 7.24 -5.16
N VAL A 137 -1.74 6.85 -3.88
CA VAL A 137 -0.58 6.13 -3.33
C VAL A 137 -0.80 4.63 -3.49
N ASN A 138 0.17 3.91 -4.07
CA ASN A 138 0.00 2.48 -4.38
C ASN A 138 0.18 1.60 -3.15
N HIS A 139 -0.73 1.69 -2.20
CA HIS A 139 -0.91 0.69 -1.15
C HIS A 139 -1.68 -0.49 -1.73
N GLU A 140 -1.00 -1.38 -2.42
CA GLU A 140 -1.57 -2.42 -3.29
C GLU A 140 -2.62 -3.30 -2.62
N ARG A 141 -2.46 -3.60 -1.30
CA ARG A 141 -3.39 -4.45 -0.54
C ARG A 141 -4.79 -3.85 -0.40
N ARG A 142 -4.94 -2.53 -0.46
CA ARG A 142 -6.25 -1.87 -0.48
C ARG A 142 -7.09 -2.25 -1.71
N PHE A 143 -6.43 -2.67 -2.78
CA PHE A 143 -7.07 -3.07 -4.04
C PHE A 143 -7.26 -4.59 -4.14
N ALA A 144 -6.74 -5.35 -3.19
CA ALA A 144 -6.81 -6.80 -3.19
C ALA A 144 -8.22 -7.30 -2.86
N ASP A 145 -8.70 -8.28 -3.62
CA ASP A 145 -10.05 -8.83 -3.44
C ASP A 145 -10.24 -9.53 -2.10
N ASP A 146 -9.22 -10.19 -1.59
CA ASP A 146 -9.23 -10.86 -0.29
C ASP A 146 -9.31 -9.85 0.86
N TYR A 147 -8.56 -8.75 0.81
CA TYR A 147 -8.67 -7.66 1.79
C TYR A 147 -9.99 -6.90 1.68
N ALA A 148 -10.56 -6.77 0.49
CA ALA A 148 -11.91 -6.23 0.32
C ALA A 148 -12.97 -7.14 0.95
N ALA A 149 -12.83 -8.46 0.79
CA ALA A 149 -13.69 -9.44 1.44
C ALA A 149 -13.55 -9.39 2.98
N ALA A 150 -12.31 -9.31 3.49
CA ALA A 150 -12.03 -9.15 4.92
C ALA A 150 -12.70 -7.89 5.48
N LYS A 151 -12.52 -6.74 4.83
CA LYS A 151 -13.15 -5.47 5.23
C LYS A 151 -14.68 -5.55 5.25
N SER A 152 -15.27 -6.22 4.29
CA SER A 152 -16.72 -6.47 4.27
C SER A 152 -17.17 -7.38 5.42
N TYR A 153 -16.37 -8.39 5.76
CA TYR A 153 -16.70 -9.33 6.83
C TYR A 153 -16.52 -8.72 8.22
N ILE A 154 -15.58 -7.81 8.42
CA ILE A 154 -15.37 -7.08 9.69
C ILE A 154 -16.67 -6.43 10.18
N LYS A 155 -17.56 -6.00 9.31
CA LYS A 155 -18.88 -5.44 9.66
C LYS A 155 -19.81 -6.46 10.35
N LYS A 156 -19.47 -7.76 10.31
CA LYS A 156 -20.28 -8.87 10.87
C LYS A 156 -19.72 -9.45 12.16
N ILE A 157 -18.52 -9.04 12.58
CA ILE A 157 -17.86 -9.61 13.76
C ILE A 157 -18.22 -8.89 15.07
N GLY A 158 -19.10 -7.90 15.03
CA GLY A 158 -19.47 -7.09 16.20
C GLY A 158 -18.44 -6.03 16.54
N ALA A 159 -18.38 -5.60 17.79
CA ALA A 159 -17.39 -4.62 18.25
C ALA A 159 -15.98 -5.23 18.21
N ILE A 160 -15.04 -4.53 17.58
CA ILE A 160 -13.65 -4.98 17.47
C ILE A 160 -12.99 -4.87 18.85
N GLN A 161 -12.43 -5.95 19.32
CA GLN A 161 -11.77 -6.04 20.62
C GLN A 161 -10.25 -5.96 20.50
N ARG A 162 -9.69 -6.54 19.44
CA ARG A 162 -8.24 -6.67 19.28
C ARG A 162 -7.86 -6.78 17.82
N VAL A 163 -6.72 -6.16 17.46
CA VAL A 163 -6.00 -6.37 16.20
C VAL A 163 -4.58 -6.81 16.49
N ARG A 164 -4.13 -7.86 15.84
CA ARG A 164 -2.74 -8.29 15.79
C ARG A 164 -2.30 -8.33 14.34
N ALA A 165 -1.30 -7.54 14.01
CA ALA A 165 -0.75 -7.51 12.66
C ALA A 165 0.76 -7.74 12.73
N GLU A 166 1.29 -8.56 11.84
CA GLU A 166 2.69 -8.93 11.85
C GLU A 166 3.32 -8.89 10.46
N LEU A 167 4.56 -8.47 10.44
CA LEU A 167 5.47 -8.59 9.32
C LEU A 167 6.75 -9.25 9.81
N CYS A 168 6.98 -10.48 9.38
CA CYS A 168 8.20 -11.23 9.66
C CYS A 168 9.00 -11.43 8.37
N SER A 169 10.31 -11.17 8.44
CA SER A 169 11.19 -11.32 7.27
C SER A 169 12.61 -11.65 7.72
N GLY A 170 13.49 -11.98 6.79
CA GLY A 170 14.93 -12.08 7.04
C GLY A 170 15.68 -10.74 6.96
N LEU A 171 14.94 -9.64 6.76
CA LEU A 171 15.48 -8.29 6.69
C LEU A 171 15.55 -7.67 8.10
N ARG A 172 16.26 -6.55 8.22
CA ARG A 172 16.27 -5.73 9.42
C ARG A 172 14.97 -4.90 9.49
N VAL A 173 14.53 -4.52 10.69
CA VAL A 173 13.35 -3.66 10.84
C VAL A 173 13.70 -2.20 10.59
N TYR A 174 14.77 -1.72 11.21
CA TYR A 174 15.22 -0.34 11.07
C TYR A 174 16.73 -0.21 11.21
N GLY A 175 17.32 0.74 10.52
CA GLY A 175 18.70 1.18 10.67
C GLY A 175 18.93 2.46 9.89
N LYS A 176 19.19 3.56 10.61
CA LYS A 176 19.24 4.91 10.05
C LYS A 176 20.13 5.02 8.81
N LYS A 177 21.30 4.39 8.84
CA LYS A 177 22.29 4.43 7.75
C LYS A 177 21.78 3.82 6.45
N TYR A 178 20.84 2.86 6.52
CA TYR A 178 20.43 2.02 5.38
C TYR A 178 18.98 2.23 4.98
N GLU A 179 18.22 3.03 5.72
CA GLU A 179 16.80 3.22 5.47
C GLU A 179 16.52 3.69 4.03
N ALA A 180 17.36 4.58 3.50
CA ALA A 180 17.23 5.10 2.14
C ALA A 180 17.52 4.08 1.04
N SER A 181 18.18 2.96 1.36
CA SER A 181 18.49 1.88 0.38
C SER A 181 17.37 0.86 0.21
N GLY A 182 16.32 0.92 1.06
CA GLY A 182 15.24 -0.06 1.07
C GLY A 182 15.63 -1.43 1.63
N GLU A 183 16.77 -1.52 2.34
CA GLU A 183 17.25 -2.76 2.96
C GLU A 183 16.50 -3.10 4.26
N TYR A 184 15.72 -2.16 4.78
CA TYR A 184 15.00 -2.26 6.05
C TYR A 184 13.49 -2.16 5.88
N SER A 185 12.77 -2.82 6.77
CA SER A 185 11.34 -3.02 6.63
C SER A 185 10.47 -1.87 7.15
N LEU A 186 10.99 -0.91 7.94
CA LEU A 186 10.13 0.08 8.61
C LEU A 186 9.39 0.98 7.59
N PHE A 187 10.10 1.69 6.73
CA PHE A 187 9.48 2.54 5.70
C PHE A 187 9.17 1.77 4.42
N HIS A 188 9.93 0.74 4.08
CA HIS A 188 9.72 -0.03 2.86
C HIS A 188 8.56 -1.03 2.98
N ASP A 189 8.59 -1.92 3.97
CA ASP A 189 7.58 -2.98 4.14
C ASP A 189 6.59 -2.67 5.28
N GLY A 190 7.03 -2.00 6.36
CA GLY A 190 6.16 -1.61 7.46
C GLY A 190 5.03 -0.68 7.05
N THR A 191 5.23 0.12 5.99
CA THR A 191 4.17 0.94 5.38
C THR A 191 2.97 0.09 4.97
N HIS A 192 3.18 -1.11 4.45
CA HIS A 192 2.09 -2.03 4.10
C HIS A 192 1.31 -2.50 5.33
N LEU A 193 2.01 -2.73 6.46
CA LEU A 193 1.39 -3.22 7.69
C LEU A 193 0.53 -2.14 8.34
N VAL A 194 1.07 -0.94 8.47
CA VAL A 194 0.35 0.21 9.05
C VAL A 194 -0.86 0.56 8.19
N ASP A 195 -0.65 0.70 6.88
CA ASP A 195 -1.70 1.08 5.93
C ASP A 195 -2.87 0.12 5.92
N ILE A 196 -2.60 -1.20 5.87
CA ILE A 196 -3.68 -2.17 5.77
C ILE A 196 -4.51 -2.27 7.05
N VAL A 197 -3.89 -2.07 8.21
CA VAL A 197 -4.64 -2.00 9.49
C VAL A 197 -5.53 -0.77 9.51
N GLN A 198 -5.02 0.40 9.16
CA GLN A 198 -5.82 1.62 9.05
C GLN A 198 -6.97 1.46 8.05
N TYR A 199 -6.71 0.84 6.90
CA TYR A 199 -7.74 0.56 5.89
C TYR A 199 -8.83 -0.39 6.40
N LEU A 200 -8.47 -1.48 7.07
CA LEU A 200 -9.43 -2.46 7.59
C LEU A 200 -10.30 -1.87 8.69
N LEU A 201 -9.75 -0.98 9.52
CA LEU A 201 -10.46 -0.33 10.62
C LEU A 201 -11.24 0.93 10.20
N SER A 202 -10.97 1.51 9.03
CA SER A 202 -11.69 2.69 8.57
C SER A 202 -13.13 2.37 8.20
N ASP A 203 -14.07 3.27 8.52
CA ASP A 203 -15.46 3.14 8.10
C ASP A 203 -15.63 3.43 6.60
N ASN A 204 -16.42 2.61 5.92
CA ASN A 204 -16.77 2.75 4.51
C ASN A 204 -18.15 3.38 4.31
N SER A 205 -18.67 4.15 5.26
CA SER A 205 -19.94 4.83 5.05
C SER A 205 -19.83 5.74 3.81
N ASN A 206 -20.61 5.44 2.77
CA ASN A 206 -20.74 6.23 1.54
C ASN A 206 -21.50 7.55 1.76
N SER A 207 -21.60 8.06 2.99
CA SER A 207 -22.23 9.34 3.26
C SER A 207 -21.29 10.46 2.83
N ALA A 208 -21.71 11.21 1.83
CA ALA A 208 -20.99 12.37 1.29
C ALA A 208 -20.79 13.52 2.30
N GLU A 209 -21.32 13.39 3.51
CA GLU A 209 -21.35 14.44 4.55
C GLU A 209 -20.53 14.13 5.81
N THR A 210 -19.96 12.95 5.96
CA THR A 210 -19.00 12.68 7.02
C THR A 210 -17.60 12.64 6.42
N GLU A 211 -16.73 13.55 6.87
CA GLU A 211 -15.29 13.34 6.79
C GLU A 211 -15.06 11.86 7.08
N LYS A 212 -14.45 11.15 6.12
CA LYS A 212 -14.13 9.73 6.27
C LYS A 212 -13.54 9.57 7.66
N ARG A 213 -14.25 8.94 8.60
CA ARG A 213 -13.69 8.60 9.91
C ARG A 213 -12.53 7.65 9.65
N ARG A 214 -11.36 8.24 9.52
CA ARG A 214 -10.11 7.51 9.41
C ARG A 214 -9.83 6.96 10.78
N SER A 215 -9.50 5.69 10.87
CA SER A 215 -9.05 5.10 12.12
C SER A 215 -7.68 5.68 12.46
N VAL A 216 -7.68 6.75 13.25
CA VAL A 216 -6.44 7.33 13.77
C VAL A 216 -5.89 6.40 14.84
N LEU A 217 -4.64 5.97 14.71
CA LEU A 217 -3.94 5.21 15.74
C LEU A 217 -3.30 6.18 16.74
N TYR A 218 -3.66 6.04 18.02
CA TYR A 218 -3.16 6.87 19.12
C TYR A 218 -2.68 6.04 20.30
N ASN A 219 -2.18 6.65 21.37
CA ASN A 219 -1.63 6.01 22.57
C ASN A 219 -0.52 5.01 22.24
N MET A 220 0.45 5.45 21.42
CA MET A 220 1.55 4.60 20.99
C MET A 220 2.49 4.25 22.16
N SER A 221 2.85 2.98 22.23
CA SER A 221 3.98 2.49 23.02
C SER A 221 4.72 1.39 22.25
N ILE A 222 6.00 1.22 22.50
CA ILE A 222 6.82 0.20 21.84
C ILE A 222 7.39 -0.76 22.87
N THR A 223 7.31 -2.06 22.57
CA THR A 223 7.89 -3.14 23.37
C THR A 223 8.65 -4.12 22.48
N GLY A 224 9.32 -5.09 23.08
CA GLY A 224 10.00 -6.17 22.35
C GLY A 224 11.09 -5.66 21.41
N ILE A 225 11.69 -4.50 21.70
CA ILE A 225 12.83 -4.00 20.92
C ILE A 225 14.00 -4.95 21.10
N HIS A 226 14.46 -5.49 19.97
CA HIS A 226 15.71 -6.25 19.91
C HIS A 226 16.62 -5.56 18.90
N ARG A 227 17.84 -5.27 19.34
CA ARG A 227 18.86 -4.62 18.53
C ARG A 227 19.92 -5.63 18.12
N ASP A 228 20.59 -5.34 17.03
CA ASP A 228 21.73 -6.15 16.58
C ASP A 228 22.88 -6.04 17.60
N GLU A 229 23.50 -7.16 17.95
CA GLU A 229 24.59 -7.21 18.95
C GLU A 229 25.87 -6.52 18.46
N SER A 230 26.10 -6.55 17.14
CA SER A 230 27.28 -5.95 16.50
C SER A 230 27.09 -4.47 16.16
N ASP A 231 25.85 -4.03 15.95
CA ASP A 231 25.49 -2.64 15.66
C ASP A 231 24.16 -2.28 16.34
N PRO A 232 24.17 -1.78 17.57
CA PRO A 232 22.94 -1.42 18.29
C PRO A 232 22.10 -0.33 17.66
N SER A 233 22.59 0.37 16.62
CA SER A 233 21.78 1.30 15.82
C SER A 233 20.75 0.58 14.94
N ILE A 234 20.93 -0.73 14.75
CA ILE A 234 20.05 -1.57 13.95
C ILE A 234 19.01 -2.23 14.86
N VAL A 235 17.73 -2.01 14.55
CA VAL A 235 16.60 -2.68 15.19
C VAL A 235 16.22 -3.91 14.37
N GLN A 236 16.18 -5.06 15.00
CA GLN A 236 15.84 -6.34 14.38
C GLN A 236 14.41 -6.79 14.70
N ASN A 237 13.80 -6.26 15.76
CA ASN A 237 12.45 -6.60 16.17
C ASN A 237 11.84 -5.46 16.99
N LEU A 238 10.54 -5.25 16.82
CA LEU A 238 9.71 -4.39 17.67
C LEU A 238 8.25 -4.80 17.60
N SER A 239 7.50 -4.44 18.65
CA SER A 239 6.05 -4.45 18.69
C SER A 239 5.55 -3.06 19.08
N ALA A 240 4.85 -2.39 18.18
CA ALA A 240 4.21 -1.11 18.44
C ALA A 240 2.73 -1.34 18.80
N HIS A 241 2.30 -0.77 19.92
CA HIS A 241 0.95 -0.87 20.46
C HIS A 241 0.23 0.45 20.26
N PHE A 242 -1.07 0.36 19.93
CA PHE A 242 -1.94 1.50 19.69
C PHE A 242 -3.35 1.23 20.19
N ALA A 243 -4.12 2.29 20.31
CA ALA A 243 -5.58 2.27 20.35
C ALA A 243 -6.15 3.06 19.17
N SER A 244 -7.43 2.87 18.89
CA SER A 244 -8.22 3.69 17.97
C SER A 244 -9.65 3.79 18.47
N ASP A 245 -10.46 4.67 17.88
CA ASP A 245 -11.88 4.85 18.27
C ASP A 245 -12.71 3.57 18.09
N VAL A 246 -12.26 2.64 17.25
CA VAL A 246 -12.99 1.40 16.94
C VAL A 246 -12.36 0.15 17.54
N CYS A 247 -11.13 0.24 18.05
CA CYS A 247 -10.40 -0.88 18.64
C CYS A 247 -9.46 -0.41 19.75
N PRO A 248 -9.62 -0.91 21.00
CA PRO A 248 -8.80 -0.47 22.12
C PRO A 248 -7.41 -1.12 22.17
N ASP A 249 -7.19 -2.22 21.46
CA ASP A 249 -5.96 -3.03 21.53
C ASP A 249 -5.46 -3.41 20.13
N ILE A 250 -4.49 -2.66 19.63
CA ILE A 250 -3.87 -2.87 18.31
C ILE A 250 -2.37 -3.08 18.52
N THR A 251 -1.84 -4.18 18.00
CA THR A 251 -0.40 -4.45 18.01
C THR A 251 0.10 -4.67 16.58
N LEU A 252 1.14 -3.94 16.22
CA LEU A 252 1.90 -4.10 14.98
C LEU A 252 3.29 -4.65 15.31
N THR A 253 3.55 -5.90 14.96
CA THR A 253 4.86 -6.54 15.18
C THR A 253 5.65 -6.59 13.89
N MET A 254 6.88 -6.11 13.92
CA MET A 254 7.83 -6.19 12.82
C MET A 254 9.07 -6.96 13.30
N SER A 255 9.44 -8.01 12.58
CA SER A 255 10.60 -8.85 12.91
C SER A 255 11.45 -9.13 11.68
N GLY A 256 12.72 -8.75 11.74
CA GLY A 256 13.76 -9.09 10.77
C GLY A 256 14.55 -10.34 11.16
N ARG A 257 14.20 -11.01 12.27
CA ARG A 257 14.91 -12.20 12.80
C ARG A 257 14.39 -13.52 12.24
N SER A 258 13.28 -13.48 11.51
CA SER A 258 12.65 -14.66 10.94
C SER A 258 13.43 -15.16 9.71
N ARG A 259 13.54 -16.47 9.56
CA ARG A 259 14.13 -17.10 8.36
C ARG A 259 13.10 -17.35 7.26
N PHE A 260 11.91 -16.77 7.39
CA PHE A 260 10.79 -16.86 6.43
C PHE A 260 10.11 -15.50 6.32
N PHE A 261 9.36 -15.32 5.25
CA PHE A 261 8.50 -14.17 5.09
C PHE A 261 7.07 -14.52 5.54
N SER A 262 6.52 -13.72 6.45
CA SER A 262 5.12 -13.78 6.88
C SER A 262 4.55 -12.37 6.94
N PHE A 263 3.32 -12.25 6.49
CA PHE A 263 2.53 -11.03 6.60
C PHE A 263 1.10 -11.42 6.93
N GLY A 264 0.59 -10.98 8.08
CA GLY A 264 -0.73 -11.36 8.55
C GLY A 264 -1.40 -10.28 9.38
N VAL A 265 -2.74 -10.31 9.41
CA VAL A 265 -3.60 -9.46 10.25
C VAL A 265 -4.71 -10.32 10.82
N ASP A 266 -4.79 -10.39 12.15
CA ASP A 266 -5.85 -11.05 12.90
C ASP A 266 -6.70 -9.99 13.60
N ILE A 267 -8.02 -10.01 13.36
CA ILE A 267 -8.99 -9.10 13.94
C ILE A 267 -10.02 -9.91 14.70
N LEU A 268 -10.11 -9.67 15.99
CA LEU A 268 -11.09 -10.31 16.88
C LEU A 268 -12.20 -9.32 17.23
N GLY A 269 -13.43 -9.71 17.00
CA GLY A 269 -14.64 -9.00 17.44
C GLY A 269 -15.47 -9.83 18.42
N THR A 270 -16.54 -9.24 18.92
CA THR A 270 -17.45 -9.89 19.91
C THR A 270 -18.25 -11.05 19.30
N GLU A 271 -18.50 -11.06 18.00
CA GLU A 271 -19.35 -12.04 17.32
C GLU A 271 -18.60 -12.89 16.27
N GLY A 272 -17.31 -12.59 16.04
CA GLY A 272 -16.51 -13.31 15.04
C GLY A 272 -15.09 -12.84 14.99
N ALA A 273 -14.33 -13.32 13.98
CA ALA A 273 -12.96 -12.95 13.73
C ALA A 273 -12.61 -13.02 12.25
N VAL A 274 -11.54 -12.32 11.87
CA VAL A 274 -10.91 -12.41 10.55
C VAL A 274 -9.42 -12.67 10.75
N ALA A 275 -8.89 -13.66 10.03
CA ALA A 275 -7.45 -13.88 9.90
C ALA A 275 -7.07 -13.83 8.41
N ILE A 276 -6.24 -12.86 8.02
CA ILE A 276 -5.86 -12.65 6.63
C ILE A 276 -4.37 -12.39 6.51
N GLY A 277 -3.75 -12.94 5.48
CA GLY A 277 -2.33 -12.76 5.23
C GLY A 277 -1.91 -13.25 3.85
N ASN A 278 -0.61 -13.40 3.65
CA ASN A 278 -0.11 -13.87 2.36
C ASN A 278 -0.55 -15.32 2.10
N GLY A 279 -1.48 -15.46 1.14
CA GLY A 279 -1.96 -16.77 0.68
C GLY A 279 -3.10 -17.36 1.50
N TYR A 280 -3.66 -16.64 2.46
CA TYR A 280 -4.83 -17.10 3.20
C TYR A 280 -5.75 -15.95 3.61
N ALA A 281 -7.06 -16.25 3.68
CA ALA A 281 -8.04 -15.44 4.40
C ALA A 281 -9.08 -16.39 5.01
N LYS A 282 -9.29 -16.28 6.32
CA LYS A 282 -10.21 -17.10 7.10
C LYS A 282 -11.17 -16.21 7.86
N PHE A 283 -12.43 -16.62 7.86
CA PHE A 283 -13.52 -15.89 8.46
C PHE A 283 -14.17 -16.75 9.52
N TYR A 284 -14.40 -16.21 10.70
CA TYR A 284 -14.95 -16.95 11.83
C TYR A 284 -16.17 -16.23 12.38
N ARG A 285 -17.15 -17.03 12.80
CA ARG A 285 -18.36 -16.58 13.49
C ARG A 285 -18.51 -17.25 14.84
N ARG A 286 -19.23 -16.62 15.72
CA ARG A 286 -19.61 -17.20 17.00
C ARG A 286 -20.67 -18.28 16.80
N GLU A 287 -20.45 -19.45 17.38
CA GLU A 287 -21.39 -20.57 17.42
C GLU A 287 -21.48 -21.13 18.84
N LYS A 288 -22.59 -21.84 19.16
CA LYS A 288 -22.68 -22.61 20.42
C LYS A 288 -21.53 -23.62 20.50
N SER A 289 -20.84 -23.64 21.63
CA SER A 289 -19.72 -24.55 21.82
C SER A 289 -20.19 -26.00 21.77
N LYS A 290 -19.41 -26.82 21.07
CA LYS A 290 -19.59 -28.29 21.07
C LYS A 290 -18.88 -28.97 22.22
N LEU A 291 -18.01 -28.22 22.94
CA LEU A 291 -17.17 -28.74 24.02
C LEU A 291 -17.75 -28.46 25.41
N TYR A 292 -18.43 -27.30 25.57
CA TYR A 292 -18.88 -26.83 26.87
C TYR A 292 -20.30 -26.26 26.78
N THR A 293 -21.18 -26.74 27.70
CA THR A 293 -22.56 -26.23 27.82
C THR A 293 -22.56 -24.78 28.32
N GLY A 294 -23.35 -23.92 27.68
CA GLY A 294 -23.48 -22.50 28.05
C GLY A 294 -22.42 -21.60 27.47
N PHE A 295 -21.41 -22.14 26.78
CA PHE A 295 -20.36 -21.38 26.13
C PHE A 295 -20.55 -21.25 24.62
N TYR A 296 -19.81 -20.32 24.02
CA TYR A 296 -19.69 -20.14 22.58
C TYR A 296 -18.23 -20.32 22.15
N SER A 297 -18.04 -20.71 20.90
CA SER A 297 -16.75 -20.91 20.26
C SER A 297 -16.71 -20.14 18.94
N LEU A 298 -15.53 -19.79 18.46
CA LEU A 298 -15.33 -19.36 17.09
C LEU A 298 -15.29 -20.57 16.16
N ALA A 299 -16.14 -20.58 15.15
CA ALA A 299 -16.16 -21.58 14.10
C ALA A 299 -15.93 -20.93 12.75
N GLU A 300 -15.19 -21.59 11.87
CA GLU A 300 -14.95 -21.08 10.52
C GLU A 300 -16.27 -20.95 9.76
N ASP A 301 -16.51 -19.76 9.20
CA ASP A 301 -17.70 -19.47 8.39
C ASP A 301 -17.53 -20.02 6.98
N LYS A 302 -17.88 -21.26 6.76
CA LYS A 302 -17.80 -21.95 5.48
C LYS A 302 -18.68 -21.35 4.37
N LYS A 303 -19.58 -20.41 4.70
CA LYS A 303 -20.41 -19.69 3.72
C LYS A 303 -19.64 -18.58 3.02
N VAL A 304 -18.49 -18.18 3.56
CA VAL A 304 -17.62 -17.14 3.02
C VAL A 304 -16.31 -17.78 2.60
N SER A 305 -16.02 -17.76 1.31
CA SER A 305 -14.74 -18.21 0.77
C SER A 305 -13.86 -17.03 0.41
N ALA A 306 -12.57 -17.13 0.73
CA ALA A 306 -11.59 -16.16 0.26
C ALA A 306 -11.46 -16.20 -1.27
N PRO A 307 -11.33 -15.06 -1.93
CA PRO A 307 -10.99 -15.02 -3.35
C PRO A 307 -9.69 -15.77 -3.63
N LYS A 308 -9.68 -16.61 -4.68
CA LYS A 308 -8.48 -17.36 -5.08
C LYS A 308 -7.36 -16.47 -5.63
N LYS A 309 -7.72 -15.27 -6.12
CA LYS A 309 -6.80 -14.28 -6.67
C LYS A 309 -7.01 -12.95 -6.00
N THR A 310 -5.93 -12.24 -5.74
CA THR A 310 -5.97 -10.91 -5.10
C THR A 310 -6.24 -9.81 -6.10
N ARG A 311 -5.76 -9.92 -7.34
CA ARG A 311 -5.92 -8.97 -8.46
C ARG A 311 -5.50 -7.53 -8.13
N CYS A 312 -4.58 -7.32 -7.18
CA CYS A 312 -4.21 -6.00 -6.65
C CYS A 312 -3.97 -4.96 -7.75
N PHE A 313 -3.03 -5.21 -8.64
CA PHE A 313 -2.66 -4.26 -9.69
C PHE A 313 -3.76 -4.05 -10.74
N SER A 314 -4.48 -5.11 -11.12
CA SER A 314 -5.61 -4.98 -12.05
C SER A 314 -6.72 -4.12 -11.46
N ASN A 315 -7.04 -4.34 -10.19
CA ASN A 315 -8.06 -3.57 -9.47
C ASN A 315 -7.60 -2.13 -9.21
N MET A 316 -6.31 -1.90 -8.93
CA MET A 316 -5.74 -0.56 -8.81
C MET A 316 -5.94 0.22 -10.10
N VAL A 317 -5.56 -0.35 -11.25
CA VAL A 317 -5.73 0.30 -12.56
C VAL A 317 -7.20 0.51 -12.90
N LYS A 318 -8.07 -0.46 -12.57
CA LYS A 318 -9.53 -0.26 -12.70
C LYS A 318 -10.02 0.90 -11.84
N SER A 319 -9.58 1.01 -10.59
CA SER A 319 -9.94 2.12 -9.70
C SER A 319 -9.47 3.47 -10.24
N CYS A 320 -8.29 3.55 -10.88
CA CYS A 320 -7.83 4.75 -11.57
C CYS A 320 -8.78 5.16 -12.70
N VAL A 321 -9.19 4.21 -13.52
CA VAL A 321 -10.14 4.47 -14.62
C VAL A 321 -11.51 4.88 -14.10
N ASP A 322 -12.02 4.21 -13.06
CA ASP A 322 -13.31 4.55 -12.43
C ASP A 322 -13.28 5.99 -11.87
N PHE A 323 -12.16 6.37 -11.25
CA PHE A 323 -11.95 7.74 -10.75
C PHE A 323 -11.94 8.77 -11.90
N LEU A 324 -11.18 8.53 -12.96
CA LEU A 324 -11.06 9.41 -14.11
C LEU A 324 -12.38 9.54 -14.92
N ASP A 325 -13.24 8.52 -14.83
CA ASP A 325 -14.59 8.54 -15.40
C ASP A 325 -15.62 9.22 -14.46
N GLY A 326 -15.23 9.60 -13.23
CA GLY A 326 -16.14 10.17 -12.22
C GLY A 326 -17.09 9.15 -11.58
N ILE A 327 -16.78 7.85 -11.67
CA ILE A 327 -17.63 6.76 -11.16
C ILE A 327 -17.43 6.55 -9.66
N ALA A 328 -16.19 6.65 -9.19
CA ALA A 328 -15.83 6.38 -7.79
C ALA A 328 -14.64 7.24 -7.33
N PRO A 329 -14.54 7.58 -6.03
CA PRO A 329 -13.37 8.24 -5.47
C PRO A 329 -12.15 7.29 -5.44
N LEU A 330 -10.96 7.86 -5.26
CA LEU A 330 -9.74 7.09 -5.06
C LEU A 330 -9.83 6.25 -3.77
N LYS A 331 -9.45 4.99 -3.85
CA LYS A 331 -9.43 4.07 -2.69
C LYS A 331 -8.22 4.28 -1.78
N SER A 332 -7.13 4.80 -2.32
CA SER A 332 -5.88 5.05 -1.62
C SER A 332 -5.41 6.45 -2.00
N THR A 333 -5.60 7.41 -1.12
CA THR A 333 -5.32 8.83 -1.37
C THR A 333 -3.93 9.19 -0.85
N LEU A 334 -3.44 10.37 -1.22
CA LEU A 334 -2.21 10.94 -0.67
C LEU A 334 -2.30 11.09 0.85
N GLU A 335 -3.46 11.48 1.34
CA GLU A 335 -3.75 11.63 2.77
C GLU A 335 -3.66 10.32 3.55
N ASP A 336 -4.16 9.21 2.95
CA ASP A 336 -3.98 7.87 3.52
C ASP A 336 -2.49 7.51 3.62
N GLY A 337 -1.71 7.87 2.59
CA GLY A 337 -0.26 7.68 2.59
C GLY A 337 0.47 8.51 3.64
N LEU A 338 0.06 9.76 3.84
CA LEU A 338 0.62 10.65 4.87
C LEU A 338 0.30 10.16 6.29
N GLN A 339 -0.91 9.66 6.53
CA GLN A 339 -1.24 9.07 7.84
C GLN A 339 -0.39 7.85 8.15
N THR A 340 -0.13 7.02 7.14
CA THR A 340 0.76 5.87 7.27
C THR A 340 2.19 6.32 7.58
N LEU A 341 2.66 7.36 6.89
CA LEU A 341 3.99 7.94 7.10
C LEU A 341 4.14 8.53 8.51
N ASP A 342 3.12 9.24 9.02
CA ASP A 342 3.11 9.79 10.38
C ASP A 342 3.32 8.70 11.44
N ILE A 343 2.60 7.58 11.34
CA ILE A 343 2.76 6.45 12.26
C ILE A 343 4.18 5.88 12.20
N LEU A 344 4.74 5.72 11.00
CA LEU A 344 6.10 5.20 10.84
C LEU A 344 7.15 6.17 11.41
N GLU A 345 6.97 7.48 11.23
CA GLU A 345 7.86 8.47 11.84
C GLU A 345 7.78 8.49 13.37
N ARG A 346 6.59 8.35 13.92
CA ARG A 346 6.39 8.22 15.37
C ARG A 346 7.11 6.97 15.91
N ILE A 347 6.97 5.83 15.23
CA ILE A 347 7.72 4.60 15.60
C ILE A 347 9.22 4.87 15.53
N ARG A 348 9.71 5.50 14.45
CA ARG A 348 11.13 5.84 14.29
C ARG A 348 11.64 6.74 15.41
N ALA A 349 10.88 7.76 15.78
CA ALA A 349 11.26 8.68 16.86
C ALA A 349 11.45 7.96 18.21
N GLU A 350 10.55 7.04 18.55
CA GLU A 350 10.66 6.21 19.78
C GLU A 350 11.83 5.24 19.75
N LEU A 351 12.34 4.87 18.59
CA LEU A 351 13.54 4.05 18.48
C LEU A 351 14.83 4.84 18.77
N GLY A 352 14.73 6.14 18.95
CA GLY A 352 15.88 7.03 19.20
C GLY A 352 16.72 7.25 17.94
N ALA A 353 16.08 7.26 16.80
CA ALA A 353 16.71 7.35 15.48
C ALA A 353 16.62 8.76 14.88
#